data_1b4b9e1e244ee5752a6a13985c418b14
#
_entry.id   1b4b9e1e244ee5752a6a13985c418b14
#
_cell.length_a   1.000
_cell.length_b   1.000
_cell.length_c   1.000
_cell.angle_alpha   90.00
_cell.angle_beta   90.00
_cell.angle_gamma   90.00
#
_symmetry.space_group_name_H-M   'P 1'
#
loop_
_entity.id
_entity.type
_entity.pdbx_description
1 polymer ?
#
loop_
_entity_poly.entity_id
_entity_poly.type
_entity_poly.pdbx_seq_one_letter_code
_entity_poly.pdbx_strand_id
1 'polypeptide(L)'
;MFRIRFHGRGGQGMKTASRILGSAAFHAGYVVQDSPIYGAERRGAPMAAFVRMGHEPMYERGLLQQPDLVIVADDTLLGDPAAQPLSGCDTASVVLINSRKNAVRLRQQYPAVPERLLPADFTALAFAHTQALSSLSTALGVASARLVGLPWPHVEAGLTQELADSLTSDQWHRNMALAQATSTMTAAWQPLEERETSAVHTSASIAEVTLSLRAHTQRA
;
A
#
# COMPACT_ATOMS: atom_id res chain seq x y z
N MET A 1 3.28 11.59 7.51
CA MET A 1 2.20 10.72 7.00
C MET A 1 2.74 9.80 5.92
N PHE A 2 2.45 8.50 5.99
CA PHE A 2 2.75 7.55 4.91
C PHE A 2 1.61 7.46 3.91
N ARG A 3 1.96 7.39 2.64
CA ARG A 3 1.06 7.23 1.48
C ARG A 3 1.41 5.94 0.74
N ILE A 4 0.55 4.93 0.83
CA ILE A 4 0.81 3.59 0.34
C ILE A 4 -0.22 3.21 -0.73
N ARG A 5 0.26 2.64 -1.84
CA ARG A 5 -0.58 2.11 -2.90
C ARG A 5 -0.32 0.63 -3.12
N PHE A 6 -1.40 -0.13 -3.23
CA PHE A 6 -1.38 -1.53 -3.60
C PHE A 6 -1.94 -1.69 -5.01
N HIS A 7 -1.17 -2.29 -5.90
CA HIS A 7 -1.57 -2.58 -7.25
C HIS A 7 -1.58 -4.08 -7.50
N GLY A 8 -2.67 -4.57 -8.09
CA GLY A 8 -2.84 -5.97 -8.43
C GLY A 8 -3.90 -6.17 -9.50
N ARG A 9 -4.22 -7.42 -9.77
CA ARG A 9 -5.36 -7.79 -10.60
C ARG A 9 -6.50 -8.26 -9.71
N GLY A 10 -7.74 -8.12 -10.18
CA GLY A 10 -8.91 -8.64 -9.50
C GLY A 10 -8.72 -10.11 -9.13
N GLY A 11 -8.88 -10.45 -7.84
CA GLY A 11 -8.62 -11.77 -7.28
C GLY A 11 -7.24 -11.98 -6.63
N GLN A 12 -6.29 -11.04 -6.75
CA GLN A 12 -4.97 -11.14 -6.08
C GLN A 12 -4.96 -10.63 -4.64
N GLY A 13 -6.11 -10.22 -4.08
CA GLY A 13 -6.25 -9.90 -2.67
C GLY A 13 -5.66 -8.57 -2.22
N MET A 14 -5.49 -7.60 -3.11
CA MET A 14 -4.89 -6.29 -2.74
C MET A 14 -5.72 -5.50 -1.74
N LYS A 15 -7.05 -5.63 -1.81
CA LYS A 15 -7.94 -5.07 -0.79
C LYS A 15 -7.68 -5.68 0.60
N THR A 16 -7.46 -6.99 0.67
CA THR A 16 -7.13 -7.67 1.92
C THR A 16 -5.75 -7.25 2.42
N ALA A 17 -4.76 -7.14 1.52
CA ALA A 17 -3.41 -6.69 1.88
C ALA A 17 -3.41 -5.25 2.43
N SER A 18 -4.17 -4.32 1.81
CA SER A 18 -4.29 -2.94 2.29
C SER A 18 -4.97 -2.89 3.66
N ARG A 19 -6.01 -3.70 3.88
CA ARG A 19 -6.70 -3.78 5.17
C ARG A 19 -5.82 -4.35 6.27
N ILE A 20 -5.02 -5.40 6.00
CA ILE A 20 -4.05 -5.94 6.96
C ILE A 20 -3.09 -4.82 7.42
N LEU A 21 -2.53 -4.05 6.47
CA LEU A 21 -1.67 -2.91 6.80
C LEU A 21 -2.43 -1.86 7.60
N GLY A 22 -3.64 -1.48 7.15
CA GLY A 22 -4.46 -0.46 7.80
C GLY A 22 -4.83 -0.84 9.23
N SER A 23 -5.29 -2.07 9.45
CA SER A 23 -5.63 -2.58 10.79
C SER A 23 -4.40 -2.68 11.69
N ALA A 24 -3.26 -3.14 11.16
CA ALA A 24 -2.00 -3.16 11.91
C ALA A 24 -1.56 -1.74 12.33
N ALA A 25 -1.67 -0.77 11.44
CA ALA A 25 -1.36 0.62 11.73
C ALA A 25 -2.32 1.23 12.76
N PHE A 26 -3.62 0.91 12.66
CA PHE A 26 -4.61 1.33 13.65
C PHE A 26 -4.28 0.78 15.05
N HIS A 27 -3.94 -0.50 15.17
CA HIS A 27 -3.48 -1.09 16.44
C HIS A 27 -2.19 -0.46 16.97
N ALA A 28 -1.35 0.07 16.09
CA ALA A 28 -0.14 0.82 16.47
C ALA A 28 -0.41 2.30 16.82
N GLY A 29 -1.67 2.74 16.84
CA GLY A 29 -2.07 4.10 17.24
C GLY A 29 -2.05 5.13 16.10
N TYR A 30 -1.94 4.70 14.85
CA TYR A 30 -2.06 5.61 13.71
C TYR A 30 -3.53 5.94 13.40
N VAL A 31 -3.77 7.15 12.93
CA VAL A 31 -4.99 7.48 12.18
C VAL A 31 -4.83 6.89 10.78
N VAL A 32 -5.84 6.15 10.30
CA VAL A 32 -5.76 5.39 9.06
C VAL A 32 -6.92 5.74 8.13
N GLN A 33 -6.64 5.90 6.85
CA GLN A 33 -7.61 5.90 5.76
C GLN A 33 -7.28 4.75 4.81
N ASP A 34 -8.16 3.75 4.72
CA ASP A 34 -8.12 2.69 3.69
C ASP A 34 -9.20 2.98 2.66
N SER A 35 -8.82 3.13 1.40
CA SER A 35 -9.72 3.49 0.31
C SER A 35 -9.45 2.59 -0.90
N PRO A 36 -10.13 1.45 -1.02
CA PRO A 36 -10.06 0.67 -2.24
C PRO A 36 -10.75 1.40 -3.39
N ILE A 37 -10.11 1.45 -4.55
CA ILE A 37 -10.77 1.92 -5.76
C ILE A 37 -11.53 0.74 -6.37
N TYR A 38 -12.83 0.86 -6.38
CA TYR A 38 -13.68 -0.03 -7.15
C TYR A 38 -13.70 0.46 -8.60
N GLY A 39 -12.89 -0.15 -9.47
CA GLY A 39 -13.14 -0.12 -10.90
C GLY A 39 -14.28 -1.10 -11.26
N ALA A 40 -14.62 -1.25 -12.55
CA ALA A 40 -15.49 -2.34 -12.97
C ALA A 40 -14.84 -3.67 -12.55
N GLU A 41 -15.27 -4.21 -11.41
CA GLU A 41 -14.68 -5.40 -10.77
C GLU A 41 -14.82 -6.61 -11.70
N ARG A 42 -13.79 -6.83 -12.53
CA ARG A 42 -13.66 -8.02 -13.34
C ARG A 42 -12.44 -8.78 -12.88
N ARG A 43 -12.58 -10.07 -12.70
CA ARG A 43 -11.46 -10.96 -12.42
C ARG A 43 -10.35 -10.72 -13.44
N GLY A 44 -9.12 -10.44 -12.98
CA GLY A 44 -7.96 -10.17 -13.82
C GLY A 44 -7.78 -8.71 -14.28
N ALA A 45 -8.78 -7.82 -14.13
CA ALA A 45 -8.60 -6.39 -14.41
C ALA A 45 -7.67 -5.73 -13.39
N PRO A 46 -6.86 -4.74 -13.79
CA PRO A 46 -6.05 -3.95 -12.87
C PRO A 46 -6.93 -3.29 -11.80
N MET A 47 -6.47 -3.33 -10.56
CA MET A 47 -7.11 -2.67 -9.42
C MET A 47 -6.06 -1.99 -8.54
N ALA A 48 -6.48 -0.97 -7.80
CA ALA A 48 -5.64 -0.35 -6.79
C ALA A 48 -6.40 -0.18 -5.47
N ALA A 49 -5.65 -0.24 -4.36
CA ALA A 49 -6.11 0.14 -3.04
C ALA A 49 -5.12 1.12 -2.42
N PHE A 50 -5.60 2.04 -1.60
CA PHE A 50 -4.80 3.12 -1.01
C PHE A 50 -4.90 3.07 0.50
N VAL A 51 -3.75 3.22 1.17
CA VAL A 51 -3.68 3.43 2.61
C VAL A 51 -2.93 4.73 2.87
N ARG A 52 -3.54 5.62 3.66
CA ARG A 52 -2.85 6.73 4.29
C ARG A 52 -2.80 6.44 5.78
N MET A 53 -1.66 6.66 6.40
CA MET A 53 -1.49 6.51 7.84
C MET A 53 -0.59 7.61 8.40
N GLY A 54 -0.96 8.17 9.53
CA GLY A 54 -0.23 9.25 10.20
C GLY A 54 -0.72 9.45 11.63
N HIS A 55 -0.09 10.34 12.37
CA HIS A 55 -0.45 10.61 13.77
C HIS A 55 -1.50 11.71 13.92
N GLU A 56 -1.72 12.50 12.86
CA GLU A 56 -2.66 13.62 12.86
C GLU A 56 -3.90 13.30 12.01
N PRO A 57 -5.05 13.95 12.27
CA PRO A 57 -6.24 13.81 11.44
C PRO A 57 -5.96 14.14 9.97
N MET A 58 -6.41 13.26 9.07
CA MET A 58 -6.19 13.38 7.63
C MET A 58 -7.43 13.91 6.93
N TYR A 59 -7.29 15.06 6.26
CA TYR A 59 -8.36 15.69 5.51
C TYR A 59 -8.25 15.46 4.00
N GLU A 60 -7.12 14.91 3.53
CA GLU A 60 -6.93 14.55 2.12
C GLU A 60 -7.96 13.53 1.66
N ARG A 61 -8.52 13.75 0.48
CA ARG A 61 -9.53 12.89 -0.16
C ARG A 61 -9.06 12.53 -1.57
N GLY A 62 -9.66 11.46 -2.14
CA GLY A 62 -9.41 11.05 -3.51
C GLY A 62 -8.15 10.22 -3.70
N LEU A 63 -7.69 10.17 -4.95
CA LEU A 63 -6.57 9.32 -5.37
C LEU A 63 -5.26 9.78 -4.74
N LEU A 64 -4.46 8.80 -4.35
CA LEU A 64 -3.13 9.03 -3.83
C LEU A 64 -2.17 9.23 -5.00
N GLN A 65 -1.70 10.47 -5.21
CA GLN A 65 -0.88 10.83 -6.37
C GLN A 65 0.62 10.58 -6.17
N GLN A 66 1.14 10.88 -4.98
CA GLN A 66 2.56 10.75 -4.66
C GLN A 66 2.75 9.68 -3.56
N PRO A 67 3.00 8.43 -3.93
CA PRO A 67 3.18 7.35 -2.95
C PRO A 67 4.59 7.36 -2.35
N ASP A 68 4.68 7.04 -1.06
CA ASP A 68 5.93 6.71 -0.39
C ASP A 68 6.29 5.24 -0.63
N LEU A 69 5.27 4.38 -0.67
CA LEU A 69 5.39 2.94 -0.91
C LEU A 69 4.36 2.47 -1.94
N VAL A 70 4.84 1.76 -2.94
CA VAL A 70 3.99 1.07 -3.92
C VAL A 70 4.20 -0.43 -3.80
N ILE A 71 3.12 -1.17 -3.60
CA ILE A 71 3.10 -2.63 -3.58
C ILE A 71 2.53 -3.12 -4.90
N VAL A 72 3.27 -3.96 -5.62
CA VAL A 72 2.87 -4.52 -6.92
C VAL A 72 2.79 -6.03 -6.80
N ALA A 73 1.58 -6.58 -6.90
CA ALA A 73 1.32 -8.01 -6.74
C ALA A 73 1.77 -8.88 -7.92
N ASP A 74 2.06 -8.25 -9.07
CA ASP A 74 2.41 -8.95 -10.32
C ASP A 74 3.27 -8.03 -11.18
N ASP A 75 4.48 -8.47 -11.52
CA ASP A 75 5.43 -7.64 -12.27
C ASP A 75 4.98 -7.27 -13.69
N THR A 76 4.01 -8.01 -14.25
CA THR A 76 3.43 -7.67 -15.55
C THR A 76 2.60 -6.38 -15.53
N LEU A 77 2.17 -5.92 -14.33
CA LEU A 77 1.48 -4.65 -14.16
C LEU A 77 2.36 -3.42 -14.46
N LEU A 78 3.69 -3.56 -14.36
CA LEU A 78 4.62 -2.48 -14.68
C LEU A 78 4.54 -2.04 -16.15
N GLY A 79 4.17 -2.94 -17.05
CA GLY A 79 3.96 -2.68 -18.47
C GLY A 79 2.50 -2.46 -18.88
N ASP A 80 1.56 -2.52 -17.92
CA ASP A 80 0.14 -2.39 -18.19
C ASP A 80 -0.29 -0.90 -18.17
N PRO A 81 -0.69 -0.31 -19.31
CA PRO A 81 -1.04 1.10 -19.40
C PRO A 81 -2.28 1.47 -18.57
N ALA A 82 -3.15 0.50 -18.23
CA ALA A 82 -4.32 0.73 -17.40
C ALA A 82 -3.99 0.68 -15.89
N ALA A 83 -2.93 -0.04 -15.50
CA ALA A 83 -2.54 -0.17 -14.10
C ALA A 83 -1.70 1.00 -13.59
N GLN A 84 -0.76 1.48 -14.39
CA GLN A 84 0.17 2.58 -14.11
C GLN A 84 0.70 2.62 -12.66
N PRO A 85 1.25 1.52 -12.11
CA PRO A 85 1.60 1.45 -10.69
C PRO A 85 2.69 2.44 -10.28
N LEU A 86 3.52 2.87 -11.22
CA LEU A 86 4.62 3.81 -10.98
C LEU A 86 4.24 5.29 -11.12
N SER A 87 2.99 5.59 -11.49
CA SER A 87 2.54 6.99 -11.65
C SER A 87 2.74 7.78 -10.35
N GLY A 88 3.40 8.93 -10.41
CA GLY A 88 3.67 9.81 -9.27
C GLY A 88 4.74 9.29 -8.29
N CYS A 89 5.44 8.19 -8.61
CA CYS A 89 6.65 7.82 -7.88
C CYS A 89 7.76 8.84 -8.13
N ASP A 90 8.56 9.10 -7.12
CA ASP A 90 9.77 9.91 -7.17
C ASP A 90 11.00 9.10 -6.72
N THR A 91 12.15 9.76 -6.57
CA THR A 91 13.42 9.12 -6.16
C THR A 91 13.39 8.58 -4.73
N ALA A 92 12.50 9.08 -3.87
CA ALA A 92 12.35 8.61 -2.50
C ALA A 92 11.29 7.50 -2.37
N SER A 93 10.47 7.28 -3.38
CA SER A 93 9.45 6.21 -3.39
C SER A 93 10.11 4.84 -3.37
N VAL A 94 9.53 3.91 -2.59
CA VAL A 94 9.92 2.50 -2.55
C VAL A 94 8.91 1.67 -3.33
N VAL A 95 9.38 0.75 -4.16
CA VAL A 95 8.52 -0.21 -4.88
C VAL A 95 8.81 -1.62 -4.38
N LEU A 96 7.86 -2.18 -3.66
CA LEU A 96 7.81 -3.59 -3.30
C LEU A 96 7.11 -4.37 -4.41
N ILE A 97 7.75 -5.37 -4.98
CA ILE A 97 7.18 -6.10 -6.10
C ILE A 97 7.26 -7.60 -5.92
N ASN A 98 6.13 -8.27 -6.09
CA ASN A 98 6.07 -9.72 -6.18
C ASN A 98 6.58 -10.16 -7.56
N SER A 99 7.78 -10.71 -7.61
CA SER A 99 8.42 -11.17 -8.84
C SER A 99 9.49 -12.19 -8.57
N ARG A 100 9.68 -13.13 -9.50
CA ARG A 100 10.86 -14.02 -9.53
C ARG A 100 12.09 -13.35 -10.13
N LYS A 101 11.93 -12.21 -10.78
CA LYS A 101 13.03 -11.45 -11.38
C LYS A 101 13.72 -10.63 -10.29
N ASN A 102 15.04 -10.54 -10.37
CA ASN A 102 15.80 -9.64 -9.50
C ASN A 102 15.69 -8.18 -9.97
N ALA A 103 16.16 -7.24 -9.15
CA ALA A 103 16.08 -5.81 -9.43
C ALA A 103 16.77 -5.41 -10.75
N VAL A 104 17.89 -6.06 -11.11
CA VAL A 104 18.61 -5.77 -12.36
C VAL A 104 17.76 -6.10 -13.57
N ARG A 105 17.15 -7.29 -13.60
CA ARG A 105 16.26 -7.68 -14.71
C ARG A 105 15.01 -6.83 -14.80
N LEU A 106 14.43 -6.44 -13.67
CA LEU A 106 13.26 -5.57 -13.64
C LEU A 106 13.58 -4.18 -14.19
N ARG A 107 14.74 -3.58 -13.83
CA ARG A 107 15.17 -2.29 -14.36
C ARG A 107 15.47 -2.33 -15.85
N GLN A 108 16.06 -3.43 -16.33
CA GLN A 108 16.30 -3.62 -17.78
C GLN A 108 14.99 -3.68 -18.57
N GLN A 109 13.98 -4.35 -18.03
CA GLN A 109 12.67 -4.51 -18.67
C GLN A 109 11.78 -3.26 -18.52
N TYR A 110 11.88 -2.58 -17.38
CA TYR A 110 11.05 -1.44 -16.99
C TYR A 110 11.94 -0.29 -16.47
N PRO A 111 12.55 0.52 -17.35
CA PRO A 111 13.50 1.56 -16.93
C PRO A 111 12.91 2.64 -16.00
N ALA A 112 11.58 2.79 -15.96
CA ALA A 112 10.88 3.76 -15.11
C ALA A 112 10.78 3.35 -13.62
N VAL A 113 11.20 2.13 -13.23
CA VAL A 113 11.15 1.73 -11.82
C VAL A 113 12.17 2.53 -11.00
N PRO A 114 11.78 2.99 -9.79
CA PRO A 114 12.68 3.71 -8.90
C PRO A 114 13.91 2.88 -8.48
N GLU A 115 14.96 3.57 -8.00
CA GLU A 115 16.16 2.89 -7.48
C GLU A 115 15.85 2.01 -6.26
N ARG A 116 14.93 2.44 -5.40
CA ARG A 116 14.49 1.68 -4.23
C ARG A 116 13.44 0.62 -4.61
N LEU A 117 13.89 -0.39 -5.35
CA LEU A 117 13.09 -1.51 -5.82
C LEU A 117 13.41 -2.77 -4.99
N LEU A 118 12.39 -3.37 -4.37
CA LEU A 118 12.46 -4.53 -3.50
C LEU A 118 11.68 -5.71 -4.12
N PRO A 119 12.28 -6.49 -5.02
CA PRO A 119 11.64 -7.66 -5.58
C PRO A 119 11.79 -8.87 -4.64
N ALA A 120 10.72 -9.66 -4.51
CA ALA A 120 10.74 -10.97 -3.87
C ALA A 120 9.62 -11.86 -4.41
N ASP A 121 9.83 -13.18 -4.40
CA ASP A 121 8.81 -14.15 -4.84
C ASP A 121 7.87 -14.51 -3.67
N PHE A 122 6.96 -13.58 -3.36
CA PHE A 122 5.92 -13.80 -2.35
C PHE A 122 4.90 -14.87 -2.77
N THR A 123 4.74 -15.10 -4.07
CA THR A 123 3.87 -16.18 -4.57
C THR A 123 4.43 -17.54 -4.18
N ALA A 124 5.72 -17.77 -4.39
CA ALA A 124 6.36 -19.01 -3.97
C ALA A 124 6.30 -19.18 -2.44
N LEU A 125 6.58 -18.13 -1.68
CA LEU A 125 6.50 -18.15 -0.22
C LEU A 125 5.08 -18.48 0.27
N ALA A 126 4.06 -17.79 -0.26
CA ALA A 126 2.66 -18.03 0.09
C ALA A 126 2.23 -19.46 -0.23
N PHE A 127 2.59 -19.96 -1.42
CA PHE A 127 2.24 -21.32 -1.82
C PHE A 127 2.92 -22.37 -0.98
N ALA A 128 4.19 -22.18 -0.61
CA ALA A 128 4.94 -23.11 0.25
C ALA A 128 4.30 -23.30 1.63
N HIS A 129 3.72 -22.24 2.21
CA HIS A 129 3.10 -22.31 3.54
C HIS A 129 1.63 -22.69 3.52
N THR A 130 0.88 -22.20 2.54
CA THR A 130 -0.60 -22.27 2.60
C THR A 130 -1.22 -23.16 1.51
N GLN A 131 -0.46 -23.53 0.49
CA GLN A 131 -0.95 -24.20 -0.73
C GLN A 131 -2.03 -23.38 -1.46
N ALA A 132 -2.14 -22.08 -1.18
CA ALA A 132 -3.17 -21.20 -1.71
C ALA A 132 -2.57 -19.88 -2.22
N LEU A 133 -2.85 -19.55 -3.49
CA LEU A 133 -2.41 -18.27 -4.09
C LEU A 133 -3.12 -17.06 -3.48
N SER A 134 -4.31 -17.22 -2.90
CA SER A 134 -5.05 -16.16 -2.20
C SER A 134 -4.29 -15.61 -0.99
N SER A 135 -3.40 -16.40 -0.38
CA SER A 135 -2.58 -15.96 0.76
C SER A 135 -1.43 -15.00 0.37
N LEU A 136 -1.27 -14.68 -0.92
CA LEU A 136 -0.39 -13.61 -1.35
C LEU A 136 -0.72 -12.28 -0.64
N SER A 137 -2.01 -12.02 -0.37
CA SER A 137 -2.45 -10.84 0.39
C SER A 137 -1.86 -10.78 1.79
N THR A 138 -1.76 -11.90 2.49
CA THR A 138 -1.10 -11.99 3.82
C THR A 138 0.37 -11.59 3.71
N ALA A 139 1.10 -12.18 2.77
CA ALA A 139 2.53 -11.88 2.58
C ALA A 139 2.77 -10.41 2.23
N LEU A 140 2.02 -9.85 1.27
CA LEU A 140 2.20 -8.45 0.86
C LEU A 140 1.75 -7.46 1.94
N GLY A 141 0.69 -7.75 2.70
CA GLY A 141 0.25 -6.96 3.85
C GLY A 141 1.32 -6.91 4.94
N VAL A 142 1.89 -8.07 5.32
CA VAL A 142 2.97 -8.16 6.31
C VAL A 142 4.25 -7.46 5.84
N ALA A 143 4.66 -7.68 4.59
CA ALA A 143 5.85 -7.03 4.04
C ALA A 143 5.72 -5.51 4.00
N SER A 144 4.52 -5.00 3.67
CA SER A 144 4.24 -3.55 3.71
C SER A 144 4.26 -3.00 5.13
N ALA A 145 3.67 -3.71 6.10
CA ALA A 145 3.71 -3.33 7.52
C ALA A 145 5.15 -3.27 8.05
N ARG A 146 6.00 -4.23 7.66
CA ARG A 146 7.42 -4.22 8.00
C ARG A 146 8.15 -3.00 7.41
N LEU A 147 7.86 -2.63 6.17
CA LEU A 147 8.47 -1.50 5.49
C LEU A 147 8.08 -0.14 6.10
N VAL A 148 6.89 -0.02 6.68
CA VAL A 148 6.50 1.20 7.42
C VAL A 148 6.86 1.12 8.92
N GLY A 149 7.64 0.11 9.32
CA GLY A 149 8.21 0.02 10.67
C GLY A 149 7.24 -0.45 11.76
N LEU A 150 6.11 -1.09 11.42
CA LEU A 150 5.17 -1.55 12.44
C LEU A 150 5.73 -2.73 13.24
N PRO A 151 5.68 -2.69 14.58
CA PRO A 151 6.06 -3.80 15.45
C PRO A 151 5.17 -5.03 15.25
N TRP A 152 5.77 -6.23 15.38
CA TRP A 152 5.07 -7.50 15.16
C TRP A 152 3.74 -7.66 15.92
N PRO A 153 3.62 -7.28 17.20
CA PRO A 153 2.33 -7.45 17.91
C PRO A 153 1.16 -6.72 17.23
N HIS A 154 1.40 -5.56 16.61
CA HIS A 154 0.38 -4.82 15.88
C HIS A 154 0.05 -5.45 14.53
N VAL A 155 1.07 -6.03 13.86
CA VAL A 155 0.86 -6.79 12.62
C VAL A 155 0.02 -8.03 12.88
N GLU A 156 0.30 -8.77 13.94
CA GLU A 156 -0.47 -9.94 14.38
C GLU A 156 -1.91 -9.57 14.74
N ALA A 157 -2.12 -8.46 15.45
CA ALA A 157 -3.46 -7.96 15.76
C ALA A 157 -4.23 -7.59 14.47
N GLY A 158 -3.59 -6.93 13.51
CA GLY A 158 -4.20 -6.61 12.22
C GLY A 158 -4.54 -7.85 11.40
N LEU A 159 -3.68 -8.86 11.38
CA LEU A 159 -3.96 -10.15 10.75
C LEU A 159 -5.15 -10.85 11.39
N THR A 160 -5.20 -10.86 12.71
CA THR A 160 -6.32 -11.45 13.48
C THR A 160 -7.63 -10.78 13.12
N GLN A 161 -7.65 -9.44 13.14
CA GLN A 161 -8.85 -8.67 12.81
C GLN A 161 -9.35 -8.93 11.38
N GLU A 162 -8.46 -9.07 10.41
CA GLU A 162 -8.84 -9.15 9.00
C GLU A 162 -9.09 -10.58 8.50
N LEU A 163 -8.52 -11.58 9.13
CA LEU A 163 -8.51 -12.94 8.58
C LEU A 163 -9.12 -14.00 9.49
N ALA A 164 -9.14 -13.82 10.84
CA ALA A 164 -9.50 -14.91 11.74
C ALA A 164 -10.90 -15.47 11.50
N ASP A 165 -11.90 -14.62 11.29
CA ASP A 165 -13.29 -15.02 11.07
C ASP A 165 -13.56 -15.65 9.71
N SER A 166 -12.65 -15.46 8.74
CA SER A 166 -12.81 -15.93 7.36
C SER A 166 -12.05 -17.23 7.07
N LEU A 167 -11.21 -17.68 7.98
CA LEU A 167 -10.34 -18.84 7.81
C LEU A 167 -10.69 -19.95 8.80
N THR A 168 -10.52 -21.21 8.36
CA THR A 168 -10.51 -22.34 9.29
C THR A 168 -9.29 -22.29 10.19
N SER A 169 -9.30 -23.01 11.32
CA SER A 169 -8.17 -23.08 12.25
C SER A 169 -6.86 -23.50 11.55
N ASP A 170 -6.89 -24.49 10.66
CA ASP A 170 -5.72 -24.94 9.90
C ASP A 170 -5.23 -23.85 8.93
N GLN A 171 -6.14 -23.21 8.20
CA GLN A 171 -5.80 -22.10 7.30
C GLN A 171 -5.22 -20.91 8.07
N TRP A 172 -5.76 -20.61 9.26
CA TRP A 172 -5.24 -19.58 10.14
C TRP A 172 -3.80 -19.87 10.55
N HIS A 173 -3.50 -21.06 11.07
CA HIS A 173 -2.15 -21.43 11.47
C HIS A 173 -1.17 -21.35 10.30
N ARG A 174 -1.56 -21.79 9.11
CA ARG A 174 -0.72 -21.68 7.90
C ARG A 174 -0.48 -20.23 7.47
N ASN A 175 -1.50 -19.37 7.58
CA ASN A 175 -1.33 -17.94 7.28
C ASN A 175 -0.45 -17.25 8.32
N MET A 176 -0.53 -17.62 9.60
CA MET A 176 0.37 -17.10 10.62
C MET A 176 1.82 -17.55 10.40
N ALA A 177 2.04 -18.80 10.01
CA ALA A 177 3.37 -19.29 9.63
C ALA A 177 3.92 -18.54 8.41
N LEU A 178 3.10 -18.27 7.39
CA LEU A 178 3.44 -17.44 6.25
C LEU A 178 3.81 -16.01 6.68
N ALA A 179 3.02 -15.41 7.58
CA ALA A 179 3.24 -14.06 8.08
C ALA A 179 4.60 -13.95 8.82
N GLN A 180 4.93 -14.92 9.66
CA GLN A 180 6.22 -14.99 10.35
C GLN A 180 7.37 -15.20 9.37
N ALA A 181 7.24 -16.10 8.40
CA ALA A 181 8.23 -16.32 7.35
C ALA A 181 8.46 -15.05 6.51
N THR A 182 7.39 -14.32 6.19
CA THR A 182 7.47 -13.03 5.48
C THR A 182 8.22 -11.99 6.32
N SER A 183 7.90 -11.86 7.59
CA SER A 183 8.57 -10.95 8.52
C SER A 183 10.07 -11.26 8.61
N THR A 184 10.44 -12.54 8.70
CA THR A 184 11.84 -13.00 8.71
C THR A 184 12.54 -12.68 7.39
N MET A 185 11.92 -12.98 6.25
CA MET A 185 12.49 -12.73 4.92
C MET A 185 12.76 -11.23 4.71
N THR A 186 11.91 -10.38 5.24
CA THR A 186 11.99 -8.92 5.06
C THR A 186 12.77 -8.22 6.20
N ALA A 187 13.30 -8.94 7.16
CA ALA A 187 13.94 -8.38 8.36
C ALA A 187 15.13 -7.46 8.06
N ALA A 188 15.88 -7.75 6.98
CA ALA A 188 17.01 -6.93 6.55
C ALA A 188 16.62 -5.63 5.81
N TRP A 189 15.34 -5.46 5.46
CA TRP A 189 14.89 -4.26 4.77
C TRP A 189 14.80 -3.09 5.75
N GLN A 190 15.33 -1.94 5.30
CA GLN A 190 15.27 -0.71 6.07
C GLN A 190 13.85 -0.17 6.04
N PRO A 191 13.24 0.14 7.19
CA PRO A 191 11.96 0.82 7.23
C PRO A 191 12.02 2.17 6.49
N LEU A 192 10.87 2.58 5.95
CA LEU A 192 10.71 3.91 5.39
C LEU A 192 10.68 4.94 6.52
N GLU A 193 11.25 6.10 6.23
CA GLU A 193 11.02 7.29 7.05
C GLU A 193 9.71 7.96 6.64
N GLU A 194 8.98 8.43 7.64
CA GLU A 194 7.76 9.19 7.40
C GLU A 194 8.12 10.54 6.76
N ARG A 195 7.54 10.83 5.59
CA ARG A 195 7.74 12.14 4.97
C ARG A 195 6.97 13.21 5.73
N GLU A 196 7.63 14.32 5.99
CA GLU A 196 6.94 15.52 6.46
C GLU A 196 5.86 15.87 5.45
N THR A 197 4.65 16.01 5.92
CA THR A 197 3.57 16.55 5.12
C THR A 197 3.91 18.02 4.93
N SER A 198 4.41 18.39 3.74
CA SER A 198 4.41 19.81 3.37
C SER A 198 2.97 20.27 3.53
N ALA A 199 2.74 21.05 4.58
CA ALA A 199 1.48 21.75 4.72
C ALA A 199 1.36 22.58 3.44
N VAL A 200 0.61 22.08 2.46
CA VAL A 200 0.08 22.94 1.43
C VAL A 200 -0.78 23.90 2.23
N HIS A 201 -0.18 25.03 2.53
CA HIS A 201 -0.87 26.17 3.11
C HIS A 201 -2.00 26.52 2.14
N THR A 202 -3.17 25.95 2.40
CA THR A 202 -4.45 26.56 2.02
C THR A 202 -4.69 27.76 2.94
N SER A 203 -3.63 28.53 3.22
CA SER A 203 -3.72 29.90 3.77
C SER A 203 -3.82 30.95 2.66
N ALA A 204 -3.87 30.55 1.38
CA ALA A 204 -4.48 31.36 0.34
C ALA A 204 -6.00 31.27 0.58
N SER A 205 -6.35 31.70 1.67
CA SER A 205 -7.10 32.85 2.04
C SER A 205 -8.60 32.72 1.82
N ILE A 206 -9.23 32.21 2.87
CA ILE A 206 -10.58 32.71 3.21
C ILE A 206 -10.61 34.27 3.13
N ALA A 207 -9.52 34.96 3.42
CA ALA A 207 -9.38 36.41 3.27
C ALA A 207 -9.47 36.90 1.81
N GLU A 208 -8.86 36.22 0.83
CA GLU A 208 -8.96 36.64 -0.59
C GLU A 208 -10.31 36.32 -1.21
N VAL A 209 -10.96 35.23 -0.85
CA VAL A 209 -12.33 34.92 -1.28
C VAL A 209 -13.30 35.92 -0.67
N THR A 210 -13.12 36.35 0.59
CA THR A 210 -13.96 37.33 1.26
C THR A 210 -13.78 38.75 0.66
N LEU A 211 -12.57 39.11 0.24
CA LEU A 211 -12.30 40.36 -0.46
C LEU A 211 -12.89 40.38 -1.88
N SER A 212 -12.82 39.28 -2.61
CA SER A 212 -13.43 39.15 -3.94
C SER A 212 -14.96 39.23 -3.88
N LEU A 213 -15.58 38.62 -2.91
CA LEU A 213 -17.05 38.71 -2.71
C LEU A 213 -17.52 40.12 -2.30
N ARG A 214 -16.76 40.88 -1.48
CA ARG A 214 -17.09 42.27 -1.14
C ARG A 214 -16.93 43.22 -2.30
N ALA A 215 -16.00 43.01 -3.22
CA ALA A 215 -15.82 43.86 -4.40
C ALA A 215 -16.95 43.70 -5.43
N HIS A 216 -17.67 42.57 -5.45
CA HIS A 216 -18.81 42.36 -6.34
C HIS A 216 -20.14 42.94 -5.79
N THR A 217 -20.24 43.10 -4.47
CA THR A 217 -21.46 43.60 -3.83
C THR A 217 -21.53 45.15 -3.78
N GLN A 218 -20.44 45.88 -4.12
CA GLN A 218 -20.40 47.32 -4.19
C GLN A 218 -20.60 47.90 -5.60
N ARG A 219 -20.88 47.06 -6.61
CA ARG A 219 -21.12 47.48 -8.01
C ARG A 219 -22.52 47.09 -8.52
N ALA A 220 -23.45 46.81 -7.62
CA ALA A 220 -24.87 46.61 -7.96
C ALA A 220 -25.72 47.71 -7.36
#